data_38de2f38d9a1d959551e555f3e686f5b
#
_entry.id   38de2f38d9a1d959551e555f3e686f5b
#
_cell.length_a   1.000
_cell.length_b   1.000
_cell.length_c   1.000
_cell.angle_alpha   90.00
_cell.angle_beta   90.00
_cell.angle_gamma   90.00
#
_symmetry.space_group_name_H-M   'P 1'
#
loop_
_entity.id
_entity.type
_entity.pdbx_description
1 polymer ?
#
loop_
_entity_poly.entity_id
_entity_poly.type
_entity_poly.pdbx_seq_one_letter_code
_entity_poly.pdbx_strand_id
1 'polypeptide(L)'
;LKGAAVAGPATLAAPSILHAQEPIRWRFQTYAGSALGEEVTKPAIDAINAAAQGELEIELFYADQIVPTGELFQALQRGTIDGVHSDDDSMASPTPVRSFGGYFPLATKHALDVPVLFNQYGLADIWREEYAKVGVHWLSAAGQDPCNFNTVKPIKSLADMDGLKLYTFPTAGRFLSQFGVVPVNIPYEDAEVAVQTGELDGMAWSGITEDYTVGWADVTNYFC
;
A
#
# COMPACT_ATOMS: atom_id res chain seq x y z
N LEU A 1 66.53 28.51 49.21
CA LEU A 1 66.00 27.37 48.46
C LEU A 1 64.80 27.87 47.63
N LYS A 2 64.97 27.98 46.31
CA LYS A 2 64.01 28.44 45.35
C LYS A 2 63.23 27.17 44.85
N GLY A 3 61.93 27.09 45.14
CA GLY A 3 61.05 26.07 44.56
C GLY A 3 60.57 26.52 43.18
N ALA A 4 60.89 25.78 42.14
CA ALA A 4 60.35 25.99 40.77
C ALA A 4 59.03 25.24 40.66
N ALA A 5 57.96 25.99 40.37
CA ALA A 5 56.67 25.38 40.02
C ALA A 5 56.71 25.01 38.53
N VAL A 6 56.52 23.71 38.27
CA VAL A 6 56.38 23.19 36.89
C VAL A 6 54.89 23.31 36.52
N ALA A 7 54.59 24.23 35.62
CA ALA A 7 53.25 24.30 35.02
C ALA A 7 53.15 23.23 33.90
N GLY A 8 52.30 22.24 34.16
CA GLY A 8 51.96 21.23 33.14
C GLY A 8 51.06 21.82 32.04
N PRO A 9 51.16 21.34 30.81
CA PRO A 9 50.32 21.85 29.69
C PRO A 9 48.85 21.47 29.90
N ALA A 10 47.99 22.46 29.99
CA ALA A 10 46.55 22.27 29.94
C ALA A 10 46.17 21.89 28.52
N THR A 11 45.84 20.61 28.31
CA THR A 11 45.24 20.16 27.07
C THR A 11 43.81 20.72 26.99
N LEU A 12 43.61 21.73 26.18
CA LEU A 12 42.29 22.20 25.76
C LEU A 12 41.67 21.08 24.93
N ALA A 13 40.71 20.37 25.51
CA ALA A 13 39.85 19.45 24.76
C ALA A 13 39.06 20.31 23.75
N ALA A 14 39.40 20.19 22.48
CA ALA A 14 38.59 20.76 21.40
C ALA A 14 37.19 20.14 21.47
N PRO A 15 36.10 20.93 21.38
CA PRO A 15 34.78 20.37 21.29
C PRO A 15 34.72 19.49 20.05
N SER A 16 34.44 18.21 20.22
CA SER A 16 34.09 17.32 19.11
C SER A 16 32.83 17.88 18.45
N ILE A 17 32.96 18.44 17.26
CA ILE A 17 31.84 18.80 16.42
C ILE A 17 31.22 17.45 16.04
N LEU A 18 30.15 17.07 16.75
CA LEU A 18 29.24 16.03 16.27
C LEU A 18 28.68 16.54 14.94
N HIS A 19 29.21 16.07 13.83
CA HIS A 19 28.53 16.20 12.57
C HIS A 19 27.18 15.48 12.73
N ALA A 20 26.10 16.21 12.87
CA ALA A 20 24.77 15.67 12.69
C ALA A 20 24.77 15.09 11.27
N GLN A 21 24.67 13.78 11.17
CA GLN A 21 24.54 13.11 9.89
C GLN A 21 23.24 13.61 9.25
N GLU A 22 23.27 14.05 8.00
CA GLU A 22 22.06 14.47 7.33
C GLU A 22 21.07 13.28 7.31
N PRO A 23 19.79 13.53 7.57
CA PRO A 23 18.79 12.45 7.57
C PRO A 23 18.72 11.76 6.22
N ILE A 24 18.55 10.46 6.25
CA ILE A 24 18.19 9.69 5.06
C ILE A 24 16.79 10.13 4.66
N ARG A 25 16.59 10.55 3.41
CA ARG A 25 15.29 11.02 2.91
C ARG A 25 14.73 10.03 1.93
N TRP A 26 13.50 9.58 2.19
CA TRP A 26 12.77 8.68 1.32
C TRP A 26 11.53 9.35 0.74
N ARG A 27 11.36 9.21 -0.56
CA ARG A 27 10.09 9.46 -1.25
C ARG A 27 9.29 8.16 -1.21
N PHE A 28 8.18 8.17 -0.52
CA PHE A 28 7.37 6.99 -0.29
C PHE A 28 5.99 7.22 -0.89
N GLN A 29 5.60 6.45 -1.90
CA GLN A 29 4.28 6.59 -2.51
C GLN A 29 3.37 5.43 -2.11
N THR A 30 2.13 5.77 -1.75
CA THR A 30 1.06 4.79 -1.52
C THR A 30 0.14 4.69 -2.74
N TYR A 31 -0.48 3.51 -2.90
CA TYR A 31 -1.57 3.31 -3.86
C TYR A 31 -2.86 4.01 -3.44
N ALA A 32 -2.98 4.36 -2.17
CA ALA A 32 -4.16 4.99 -1.61
C ALA A 32 -4.27 6.45 -2.03
N GLY A 33 -5.46 6.88 -2.44
CA GLY A 33 -5.81 8.28 -2.61
C GLY A 33 -5.72 9.05 -1.29
N SER A 34 -5.85 10.39 -1.35
CA SER A 34 -5.66 11.24 -0.16
C SER A 34 -6.61 10.89 0.98
N ALA A 35 -7.87 10.56 0.71
CA ALA A 35 -8.85 10.22 1.75
C ALA A 35 -8.41 9.00 2.58
N LEU A 36 -8.09 7.89 1.92
CA LEU A 36 -7.63 6.66 2.59
C LEU A 36 -6.21 6.82 3.11
N GLY A 37 -5.34 7.49 2.36
CA GLY A 37 -3.94 7.67 2.72
C GLY A 37 -3.74 8.48 3.99
N GLU A 38 -4.55 9.51 4.26
CA GLU A 38 -4.53 10.29 5.50
C GLU A 38 -4.95 9.44 6.71
N GLU A 39 -5.92 8.54 6.54
CA GLU A 39 -6.47 7.74 7.64
C GLU A 39 -5.60 6.51 7.97
N VAL A 40 -4.93 5.92 6.97
CA VAL A 40 -4.23 4.64 7.11
C VAL A 40 -2.71 4.78 6.97
N THR A 41 -2.24 5.34 5.86
CA THR A 41 -0.80 5.34 5.55
C THR A 41 -0.05 6.40 6.32
N LYS A 42 -0.58 7.61 6.37
CA LYS A 42 0.07 8.75 7.02
C LYS A 42 0.37 8.52 8.50
N PRO A 43 -0.54 8.01 9.33
CA PRO A 43 -0.24 7.76 10.74
C PRO A 43 0.91 6.78 10.95
N ALA A 44 1.04 5.78 10.08
CA ALA A 44 2.15 4.83 10.13
C ALA A 44 3.49 5.50 9.76
N ILE A 45 3.51 6.31 8.71
CA ILE A 45 4.69 7.07 8.29
C ILE A 45 5.10 8.08 9.37
N ASP A 46 4.14 8.82 9.94
CA ASP A 46 4.40 9.77 11.03
C ASP A 46 5.02 9.08 12.25
N ALA A 47 4.53 7.88 12.60
CA ALA A 47 5.09 7.09 13.69
C ALA A 47 6.52 6.62 13.41
N ILE A 48 6.82 6.22 12.17
CA ILE A 48 8.17 5.83 11.75
C ILE A 48 9.12 7.04 11.81
N ASN A 49 8.71 8.18 11.26
CA ASN A 49 9.50 9.41 11.29
C ASN A 49 9.79 9.86 12.73
N ALA A 50 8.80 9.79 13.62
CA ALA A 50 8.97 10.10 15.03
C ALA A 50 9.93 9.14 15.71
N ALA A 51 9.85 7.85 15.43
CA ALA A 51 10.74 6.84 15.98
C ALA A 51 12.19 6.95 15.48
N ALA A 52 12.37 7.43 14.25
CA ALA A 52 13.68 7.62 13.62
C ALA A 52 14.47 8.81 14.19
N GLN A 53 13.87 9.67 14.99
CA GLN A 53 14.53 10.78 15.70
C GLN A 53 15.41 11.67 14.80
N GLY A 54 15.04 11.81 13.53
CA GLY A 54 15.76 12.61 12.54
C GLY A 54 16.88 11.86 11.78
N GLU A 55 17.06 10.56 11.99
CA GLU A 55 17.96 9.73 11.17
C GLU A 55 17.33 9.35 9.82
N LEU A 56 16.01 9.23 9.77
CA LEU A 56 15.22 8.96 8.57
C LEU A 56 14.06 9.95 8.50
N GLU A 57 13.82 10.49 7.31
CA GLU A 57 12.67 11.34 6.97
C GLU A 57 11.96 10.72 5.77
N ILE A 58 10.75 10.21 5.97
CA ILE A 58 9.92 9.68 4.90
C ILE A 58 8.90 10.73 4.50
N GLU A 59 8.96 11.19 3.24
CA GLU A 59 7.98 12.05 2.61
C GLU A 59 6.92 11.17 1.92
N LEU A 60 5.66 11.28 2.36
CA LEU A 60 4.55 10.50 1.84
C LEU A 60 3.91 11.20 0.64
N PHE A 61 3.73 10.44 -0.43
CA PHE A 61 2.97 10.81 -1.63
C PHE A 61 1.78 9.86 -1.78
N TYR A 62 0.62 10.40 -2.14
CA TYR A 62 -0.59 9.62 -2.39
C TYR A 62 -0.63 9.05 -3.81
N ALA A 63 -1.67 8.29 -4.12
CA ALA A 63 -1.86 7.68 -5.43
C ALA A 63 -1.62 8.71 -6.55
N ASP A 64 -0.88 8.28 -7.57
CA ASP A 64 -0.62 9.00 -8.83
C ASP A 64 0.11 10.35 -8.70
N GLN A 65 0.64 10.70 -7.51
CA GLN A 65 1.36 11.97 -7.33
C GLN A 65 2.78 12.00 -7.92
N ILE A 66 3.49 10.86 -7.92
CA ILE A 66 4.82 10.76 -8.56
C ILE A 66 4.72 9.94 -9.83
N VAL A 67 4.14 8.75 -9.74
CA VAL A 67 3.89 7.84 -10.86
C VAL A 67 2.51 7.21 -10.73
N PRO A 68 1.89 6.76 -11.84
CA PRO A 68 0.65 5.98 -11.81
C PRO A 68 0.81 4.73 -10.93
N THR A 69 -0.25 4.34 -10.21
CA THR A 69 -0.24 3.20 -9.29
C THR A 69 0.28 1.91 -9.94
N GLY A 70 -0.11 1.62 -11.19
CA GLY A 70 0.38 0.46 -11.95
C GLY A 70 1.87 0.51 -12.31
N GLU A 71 2.56 1.63 -12.10
CA GLU A 71 4.00 1.81 -12.37
C GLU A 71 4.85 1.84 -11.09
N LEU A 72 4.23 1.76 -9.90
CA LEU A 72 4.91 1.87 -8.60
C LEU A 72 6.09 0.90 -8.48
N PHE A 73 5.91 -0.36 -8.87
CA PHE A 73 6.98 -1.35 -8.78
C PHE A 73 8.19 -0.97 -9.64
N GLN A 74 7.95 -0.52 -10.87
CA GLN A 74 9.02 -0.09 -11.76
C GLN A 74 9.71 1.19 -11.28
N ALA A 75 8.95 2.12 -10.68
CA ALA A 75 9.47 3.35 -10.10
C ALA A 75 10.41 3.05 -8.92
N LEU A 76 10.04 2.08 -8.07
CA LEU A 76 10.86 1.59 -6.97
C LEU A 76 12.17 0.97 -7.51
N GLN A 77 12.10 0.09 -8.51
CA GLN A 77 13.29 -0.53 -9.11
C GLN A 77 14.26 0.48 -9.74
N ARG A 78 13.72 1.57 -10.29
CA ARG A 78 14.54 2.65 -10.91
C ARG A 78 15.06 3.68 -9.90
N GLY A 79 14.63 3.61 -8.64
CA GLY A 79 14.96 4.61 -7.62
C GLY A 79 14.25 5.96 -7.84
N THR A 80 13.14 5.99 -8.60
CA THR A 80 12.28 7.17 -8.70
C THR A 80 11.55 7.42 -7.40
N ILE A 81 11.18 6.36 -6.69
CA ILE A 81 10.70 6.36 -5.31
C ILE A 81 11.58 5.42 -4.49
N ASP A 82 11.66 5.66 -3.19
CA ASP A 82 12.53 4.91 -2.28
C ASP A 82 11.75 3.84 -1.51
N GLY A 83 10.44 3.99 -1.40
CA GLY A 83 9.53 3.04 -0.77
C GLY A 83 8.13 3.10 -1.36
N VAL A 84 7.37 2.02 -1.16
CA VAL A 84 6.00 1.90 -1.65
C VAL A 84 5.11 1.19 -0.62
N HIS A 85 3.88 1.66 -0.51
CA HIS A 85 2.79 0.96 0.15
C HIS A 85 1.73 0.63 -0.91
N SER A 86 1.59 -0.65 -1.23
CA SER A 86 0.62 -1.16 -2.20
C SER A 86 0.42 -2.65 -2.02
N ASP A 87 -0.60 -3.20 -2.66
CA ASP A 87 -0.69 -4.63 -2.88
C ASP A 87 0.09 -5.04 -4.14
N ASP A 88 0.45 -6.32 -4.20
CA ASP A 88 1.23 -6.89 -5.29
C ASP A 88 0.59 -6.74 -6.68
N ASP A 89 -0.74 -6.75 -6.73
CA ASP A 89 -1.49 -6.72 -7.99
C ASP A 89 -1.61 -5.30 -8.53
N SER A 90 -1.98 -4.33 -7.69
CA SER A 90 -2.13 -2.92 -8.08
C SER A 90 -0.83 -2.28 -8.52
N MET A 91 0.30 -2.59 -7.86
CA MET A 91 1.61 -2.05 -8.25
C MET A 91 2.26 -2.81 -9.41
N ALA A 92 1.56 -3.80 -10.00
CA ALA A 92 2.05 -4.65 -11.08
C ALA A 92 3.38 -5.36 -10.77
N SER A 93 3.52 -5.91 -9.55
CA SER A 93 4.70 -6.70 -9.16
C SER A 93 4.97 -7.82 -10.16
N PRO A 94 6.21 -7.99 -10.65
CA PRO A 94 6.57 -9.06 -11.57
C PRO A 94 6.81 -10.40 -10.88
N THR A 95 6.70 -10.46 -9.54
CA THR A 95 6.99 -11.67 -8.77
C THR A 95 5.87 -12.70 -8.88
N PRO A 96 6.18 -14.02 -8.81
CA PRO A 96 5.16 -15.06 -8.81
C PRO A 96 4.18 -14.98 -7.64
N VAL A 97 4.59 -14.40 -6.51
CA VAL A 97 3.75 -14.24 -5.32
C VAL A 97 2.62 -13.24 -5.52
N ARG A 98 2.68 -12.41 -6.56
CA ARG A 98 1.62 -11.44 -6.92
C ARG A 98 0.23 -12.08 -6.93
N SER A 99 0.10 -13.28 -7.47
CA SER A 99 -1.19 -13.97 -7.56
C SER A 99 -1.77 -14.39 -6.20
N PHE A 100 -0.95 -14.38 -5.15
CA PHE A 100 -1.34 -14.77 -3.80
C PHE A 100 -1.34 -13.59 -2.81
N GLY A 101 -0.60 -12.53 -3.11
CA GLY A 101 -0.43 -11.36 -2.24
C GLY A 101 -1.49 -10.29 -2.41
N GLY A 102 -2.25 -10.34 -3.52
CA GLY A 102 -3.37 -9.45 -3.75
C GLY A 102 -4.62 -10.27 -4.08
N TYR A 103 -5.75 -9.90 -3.57
CA TYR A 103 -7.10 -10.35 -3.97
C TYR A 103 -7.26 -11.84 -4.34
N PHE A 104 -6.54 -12.73 -3.64
CA PHE A 104 -6.74 -14.16 -3.82
C PHE A 104 -8.08 -14.55 -3.20
N PRO A 105 -9.05 -15.03 -4.00
CA PRO A 105 -10.40 -15.26 -3.52
C PRO A 105 -10.45 -16.24 -2.35
N LEU A 106 -11.20 -15.89 -1.31
CA LEU A 106 -11.47 -16.74 -0.13
C LEU A 106 -10.21 -17.15 0.67
N ALA A 107 -9.11 -16.41 0.54
CA ALA A 107 -7.83 -16.72 1.19
C ALA A 107 -7.90 -16.58 2.72
N THR A 108 -8.54 -15.52 3.19
CA THR A 108 -8.67 -15.20 4.62
C THR A 108 -10.11 -14.78 4.94
N LYS A 109 -10.50 -14.89 6.21
CA LYS A 109 -11.80 -14.40 6.69
C LYS A 109 -11.71 -13.02 7.32
N HIS A 110 -10.55 -12.70 7.89
CA HIS A 110 -10.34 -11.47 8.65
C HIS A 110 -9.00 -10.85 8.27
N ALA A 111 -8.92 -9.53 8.27
CA ALA A 111 -7.68 -8.80 8.04
C ALA A 111 -6.55 -9.22 8.98
N LEU A 112 -6.88 -9.59 10.22
CA LEU A 112 -5.92 -10.08 11.22
C LEU A 112 -5.31 -11.44 10.90
N ASP A 113 -5.89 -12.22 10.01
CA ASP A 113 -5.31 -13.51 9.58
C ASP A 113 -4.03 -13.27 8.77
N VAL A 114 -3.94 -12.16 8.03
CA VAL A 114 -2.79 -11.86 7.17
C VAL A 114 -1.48 -11.73 7.96
N PRO A 115 -1.35 -10.87 8.97
CA PRO A 115 -0.12 -10.80 9.75
C PRO A 115 0.23 -12.13 10.45
N VAL A 116 -0.75 -12.94 10.82
CA VAL A 116 -0.51 -14.29 11.37
C VAL A 116 0.10 -15.20 10.32
N LEU A 117 -0.48 -15.26 9.11
CA LEU A 117 0.04 -16.05 8.01
C LEU A 117 1.47 -15.64 7.62
N PHE A 118 1.72 -14.36 7.52
CA PHE A 118 3.05 -13.86 7.13
C PHE A 118 4.09 -14.08 8.23
N ASN A 119 3.79 -13.74 9.49
CA ASN A 119 4.79 -13.76 10.55
C ASN A 119 4.94 -15.11 11.25
N GLN A 120 3.90 -15.96 11.29
CA GLN A 120 3.93 -17.22 12.03
C GLN A 120 4.01 -18.46 11.12
N TYR A 121 3.50 -18.37 9.87
CA TYR A 121 3.47 -19.49 8.94
C TYR A 121 4.47 -19.37 7.78
N GLY A 122 5.41 -18.41 7.87
CA GLY A 122 6.56 -18.33 6.98
C GLY A 122 6.31 -17.69 5.62
N LEU A 123 5.13 -17.10 5.37
CA LEU A 123 4.87 -16.41 4.10
C LEU A 123 5.80 -15.20 3.90
N ALA A 124 6.17 -14.49 4.97
CA ALA A 124 7.10 -13.36 4.90
C ALA A 124 8.44 -13.75 4.27
N ASP A 125 8.97 -14.95 4.56
CA ASP A 125 10.24 -15.39 4.01
C ASP A 125 10.14 -15.68 2.51
N ILE A 126 9.00 -16.22 2.06
CA ILE A 126 8.73 -16.45 0.64
C ILE A 126 8.68 -15.11 -0.11
N TRP A 127 7.98 -14.10 0.44
CA TRP A 127 7.92 -12.77 -0.17
C TRP A 127 9.29 -12.10 -0.21
N ARG A 128 10.04 -12.14 0.87
CA ARG A 128 11.41 -11.58 0.91
C ARG A 128 12.31 -12.22 -0.12
N GLU A 129 12.25 -13.56 -0.27
CA GLU A 129 13.04 -14.28 -1.27
C GLU A 129 12.67 -13.88 -2.70
N GLU A 130 11.37 -13.85 -3.03
CA GLU A 130 10.91 -13.53 -4.38
C GLU A 130 11.19 -12.05 -4.74
N TYR A 131 10.99 -11.13 -3.80
CA TYR A 131 11.31 -9.72 -4.03
C TYR A 131 12.80 -9.44 -4.13
N ALA A 132 13.64 -10.15 -3.38
CA ALA A 132 15.07 -10.03 -3.48
C ALA A 132 15.60 -10.43 -4.89
N LYS A 133 14.97 -11.41 -5.56
CA LYS A 133 15.31 -11.80 -6.94
C LYS A 133 15.12 -10.68 -7.97
N VAL A 134 14.26 -9.73 -7.67
CA VAL A 134 13.95 -8.56 -8.52
C VAL A 134 14.53 -7.27 -7.98
N GLY A 135 15.45 -7.34 -7.01
CA GLY A 135 16.21 -6.21 -6.48
C GLY A 135 15.41 -5.30 -5.54
N VAL A 136 14.32 -5.77 -4.96
CA VAL A 136 13.46 -5.02 -4.03
C VAL A 136 13.52 -5.67 -2.65
N HIS A 137 13.58 -4.86 -1.60
CA HIS A 137 13.49 -5.33 -0.21
C HIS A 137 12.04 -5.27 0.26
N TRP A 138 11.46 -6.43 0.54
CA TRP A 138 10.10 -6.52 1.08
C TRP A 138 10.13 -6.35 2.62
N LEU A 139 9.35 -5.42 3.14
CA LEU A 139 9.35 -5.07 4.56
C LEU A 139 8.34 -5.91 5.36
N SER A 140 7.06 -5.75 5.07
CA SER A 140 5.99 -6.44 5.81
C SER A 140 4.70 -6.52 5.01
N ALA A 141 3.76 -7.35 5.47
CA ALA A 141 2.39 -7.35 5.01
C ALA A 141 1.46 -6.74 6.06
N ALA A 142 0.39 -6.12 5.58
CA ALA A 142 -0.77 -5.73 6.37
C ALA A 142 -2.03 -6.40 5.81
N GLY A 143 -3.05 -6.57 6.64
CA GLY A 143 -4.34 -7.04 6.19
C GLY A 143 -5.24 -5.87 5.81
N GLN A 144 -6.00 -6.06 4.74
CA GLN A 144 -7.09 -5.19 4.34
C GLN A 144 -8.41 -5.87 4.66
N ASP A 145 -9.50 -5.10 4.76
CA ASP A 145 -10.84 -5.65 4.91
C ASP A 145 -11.20 -6.56 3.73
N PRO A 146 -12.05 -7.57 3.94
CA PRO A 146 -12.54 -8.42 2.84
C PRO A 146 -13.18 -7.59 1.75
N CYS A 147 -12.82 -7.86 0.49
CA CYS A 147 -13.46 -7.21 -0.66
C CYS A 147 -14.89 -7.68 -0.83
N ASN A 148 -15.78 -6.75 -0.98
CA ASN A 148 -17.21 -6.95 -1.15
C ASN A 148 -17.67 -6.31 -2.47
N PHE A 149 -18.93 -6.56 -2.84
CA PHE A 149 -19.55 -5.92 -3.99
C PHE A 149 -20.37 -4.73 -3.55
N ASN A 150 -20.14 -3.59 -4.19
CA ASN A 150 -21.01 -2.41 -4.13
C ASN A 150 -21.62 -2.22 -5.52
N THR A 151 -22.95 -2.34 -5.65
CA THR A 151 -23.61 -2.35 -6.95
C THR A 151 -24.87 -1.48 -6.97
N VAL A 152 -25.25 -1.03 -8.15
CA VAL A 152 -26.51 -0.30 -8.37
C VAL A 152 -27.72 -1.21 -8.40
N LYS A 153 -27.51 -2.52 -8.63
CA LYS A 153 -28.54 -3.57 -8.61
C LYS A 153 -28.15 -4.69 -7.65
N PRO A 154 -29.11 -5.37 -7.00
CA PRO A 154 -28.77 -6.43 -6.05
C PRO A 154 -28.20 -7.67 -6.76
N ILE A 155 -27.17 -8.26 -6.19
CA ILE A 155 -26.67 -9.59 -6.55
C ILE A 155 -27.26 -10.59 -5.54
N LYS A 156 -28.14 -11.49 -5.99
CA LYS A 156 -28.81 -12.51 -5.15
C LYS A 156 -28.35 -13.92 -5.50
N SER A 157 -27.74 -14.09 -6.66
CA SER A 157 -27.25 -15.37 -7.16
C SER A 157 -26.06 -15.15 -8.10
N LEU A 158 -25.32 -16.21 -8.42
CA LEU A 158 -24.25 -16.13 -9.42
C LEU A 158 -24.78 -15.75 -10.82
N ALA A 159 -26.03 -16.06 -11.13
CA ALA A 159 -26.63 -15.67 -12.40
C ALA A 159 -26.81 -14.14 -12.54
N ASP A 160 -26.97 -13.45 -11.43
CA ASP A 160 -27.09 -11.97 -11.43
C ASP A 160 -25.76 -11.27 -11.74
N MET A 161 -24.65 -12.01 -11.71
CA MET A 161 -23.33 -11.48 -12.02
C MET A 161 -23.04 -11.43 -13.53
N ASP A 162 -23.81 -12.18 -14.33
CA ASP A 162 -23.58 -12.27 -15.77
C ASP A 162 -23.80 -10.92 -16.45
N GLY A 163 -22.79 -10.45 -17.14
CA GLY A 163 -22.79 -9.15 -17.85
C GLY A 163 -22.57 -7.92 -16.97
N LEU A 164 -22.44 -8.05 -15.62
CA LEU A 164 -22.14 -6.90 -14.77
C LEU A 164 -20.77 -6.31 -15.12
N LYS A 165 -20.73 -5.01 -15.36
CA LYS A 165 -19.51 -4.24 -15.54
C LYS A 165 -19.04 -3.73 -14.18
N LEU A 166 -17.97 -4.31 -13.67
CA LEU A 166 -17.46 -3.97 -12.35
C LEU A 166 -16.05 -3.41 -12.42
N TYR A 167 -15.83 -2.30 -11.73
CA TYR A 167 -14.50 -1.87 -11.39
C TYR A 167 -13.92 -2.83 -10.35
N THR A 168 -12.76 -3.42 -10.63
CA THR A 168 -12.12 -4.37 -9.74
C THR A 168 -10.66 -4.58 -10.09
N PHE A 169 -9.93 -5.23 -9.19
CA PHE A 169 -8.52 -5.55 -9.38
C PHE A 169 -8.30 -6.60 -10.47
N PRO A 170 -7.15 -6.58 -11.14
CA PRO A 170 -6.87 -7.49 -12.27
C PRO A 170 -7.02 -8.96 -11.92
N THR A 171 -6.52 -9.40 -10.77
CA THR A 171 -6.62 -10.81 -10.34
C THR A 171 -8.05 -11.19 -9.97
N ALA A 172 -8.75 -10.35 -9.21
CA ALA A 172 -10.17 -10.55 -8.89
C ALA A 172 -11.02 -10.55 -10.16
N GLY A 173 -10.77 -9.62 -11.09
CA GLY A 173 -11.48 -9.55 -12.37
C GLY A 173 -11.35 -10.82 -13.19
N ARG A 174 -10.15 -11.40 -13.28
CA ARG A 174 -9.95 -12.71 -13.96
C ARG A 174 -10.74 -13.84 -13.33
N PHE A 175 -10.85 -13.86 -12.01
CA PHE A 175 -11.68 -14.84 -11.30
C PHE A 175 -13.17 -14.60 -11.56
N LEU A 176 -13.63 -13.35 -11.40
CA LEU A 176 -15.03 -12.98 -11.57
C LEU A 176 -15.54 -13.14 -13.01
N SER A 177 -14.67 -13.00 -14.00
CA SER A 177 -15.02 -13.23 -15.42
C SER A 177 -15.54 -14.66 -15.69
N GLN A 178 -15.16 -15.63 -14.85
CA GLN A 178 -15.67 -16.99 -14.96
C GLN A 178 -17.17 -17.11 -14.63
N PHE A 179 -17.72 -16.08 -13.99
CA PHE A 179 -19.15 -15.95 -13.65
C PHE A 179 -19.87 -14.93 -14.52
N GLY A 180 -19.25 -14.53 -15.63
CA GLY A 180 -19.84 -13.60 -16.59
C GLY A 180 -19.62 -12.11 -16.27
N VAL A 181 -18.93 -11.76 -15.17
CA VAL A 181 -18.58 -10.37 -14.89
C VAL A 181 -17.65 -9.83 -15.97
N VAL A 182 -17.88 -8.58 -16.37
CA VAL A 182 -17.01 -7.80 -17.26
C VAL A 182 -16.16 -6.86 -16.39
N PRO A 183 -14.92 -7.22 -16.06
CA PRO A 183 -14.05 -6.35 -15.27
C PRO A 183 -13.63 -5.14 -16.11
N VAL A 184 -13.72 -3.97 -15.53
CA VAL A 184 -13.33 -2.71 -16.15
C VAL A 184 -12.16 -2.13 -15.38
N ASN A 185 -11.11 -1.76 -16.09
CA ASN A 185 -9.93 -1.13 -15.54
C ASN A 185 -9.83 0.31 -16.07
N ILE A 186 -10.11 1.26 -15.19
CA ILE A 186 -10.03 2.70 -15.42
C ILE A 186 -9.29 3.32 -14.21
N PRO A 187 -8.82 4.59 -14.30
CA PRO A 187 -8.31 5.29 -13.13
C PRO A 187 -9.34 5.28 -11.99
N TYR A 188 -8.87 5.15 -10.77
CA TYR A 188 -9.74 5.06 -9.59
C TYR A 188 -10.68 6.27 -9.45
N GLU A 189 -10.18 7.47 -9.70
CA GLU A 189 -10.94 8.73 -9.63
C GLU A 189 -12.05 8.83 -10.66
N ASP A 190 -12.00 8.05 -11.73
CA ASP A 190 -13.03 8.02 -12.78
C ASP A 190 -14.14 7.01 -12.46
N ALA A 191 -13.87 6.06 -11.58
CA ALA A 191 -14.77 4.93 -11.34
C ALA A 191 -16.09 5.33 -10.69
N GLU A 192 -16.09 6.31 -9.77
CA GLU A 192 -17.31 6.84 -9.16
C GLU A 192 -18.23 7.47 -10.22
N VAL A 193 -17.67 8.33 -11.08
CA VAL A 193 -18.41 8.97 -12.17
C VAL A 193 -18.96 7.93 -13.14
N ALA A 194 -18.19 6.88 -13.44
CA ALA A 194 -18.62 5.81 -14.32
C ALA A 194 -19.81 5.02 -13.74
N VAL A 195 -19.88 4.84 -12.42
CA VAL A 195 -21.06 4.26 -11.77
C VAL A 195 -22.25 5.22 -11.83
N GLN A 196 -22.04 6.50 -11.52
CA GLN A 196 -23.10 7.52 -11.58
C GLN A 196 -23.71 7.66 -12.97
N THR A 197 -22.91 7.57 -14.01
CA THR A 197 -23.35 7.67 -15.41
C THR A 197 -23.91 6.37 -15.98
N GLY A 198 -23.82 5.26 -15.23
CA GLY A 198 -24.28 3.94 -15.69
C GLY A 198 -23.32 3.24 -16.68
N GLU A 199 -22.10 3.73 -16.80
CA GLU A 199 -21.04 3.04 -17.55
C GLU A 199 -20.57 1.79 -16.81
N LEU A 200 -20.55 1.83 -15.46
CA LEU A 200 -20.33 0.71 -14.57
C LEU A 200 -21.61 0.35 -13.79
N ASP A 201 -21.79 -0.93 -13.49
CA ASP A 201 -22.85 -1.44 -12.62
C ASP A 201 -22.45 -1.45 -11.14
N GLY A 202 -21.19 -1.17 -10.84
CA GLY A 202 -20.64 -1.14 -9.48
C GLY A 202 -19.17 -1.50 -9.43
N MET A 203 -18.74 -1.97 -8.26
CA MET A 203 -17.37 -2.37 -8.01
C MET A 203 -17.27 -3.58 -7.10
N ALA A 204 -16.09 -4.23 -7.14
CA ALA A 204 -15.62 -5.14 -6.13
C ALA A 204 -14.23 -4.62 -5.69
N TRP A 205 -14.20 -3.87 -4.58
CA TRP A 205 -13.03 -3.09 -4.20
C TRP A 205 -12.53 -3.44 -2.79
N SER A 206 -13.24 -3.08 -1.74
CA SER A 206 -12.78 -3.19 -0.36
C SER A 206 -13.92 -3.60 0.59
N GLY A 207 -13.71 -3.39 1.89
CA GLY A 207 -14.68 -3.59 2.94
C GLY A 207 -15.59 -2.38 3.14
N ILE A 208 -16.68 -2.59 3.88
CA ILE A 208 -17.72 -1.58 4.08
C ILE A 208 -17.19 -0.26 4.65
N THR A 209 -16.20 -0.31 5.54
CA THR A 209 -15.65 0.88 6.18
C THR A 209 -14.91 1.76 5.17
N GLU A 210 -14.03 1.15 4.38
CA GLU A 210 -13.28 1.86 3.35
C GLU A 210 -14.20 2.39 2.26
N ASP A 211 -15.08 1.52 1.72
CA ASP A 211 -16.01 1.88 0.66
C ASP A 211 -16.94 3.03 1.06
N TYR A 212 -17.36 3.09 2.33
CA TYR A 212 -18.12 4.21 2.87
C TYR A 212 -17.28 5.49 2.97
N THR A 213 -16.05 5.38 3.45
CA THR A 213 -15.15 6.53 3.66
C THR A 213 -14.76 7.21 2.35
N VAL A 214 -14.59 6.43 1.27
CA VAL A 214 -14.22 6.94 -0.04
C VAL A 214 -15.42 7.32 -0.94
N GLY A 215 -16.65 7.23 -0.43
CA GLY A 215 -17.86 7.75 -1.11
C GLY A 215 -18.61 6.74 -1.98
N TRP A 216 -18.20 5.47 -2.04
CA TRP A 216 -18.91 4.48 -2.87
C TRP A 216 -20.36 4.23 -2.45
N ALA A 217 -20.66 4.44 -1.16
CA ALA A 217 -22.03 4.35 -0.64
C ALA A 217 -22.97 5.43 -1.21
N ASP A 218 -22.43 6.51 -1.75
CA ASP A 218 -23.23 7.60 -2.33
C ASP A 218 -23.72 7.27 -3.76
N VAL A 219 -23.04 6.35 -4.44
CA VAL A 219 -23.32 6.02 -5.85
C VAL A 219 -23.82 4.59 -6.07
N THR A 220 -23.81 3.75 -5.03
CA THR A 220 -24.31 2.37 -5.05
C THR A 220 -25.43 2.16 -4.04
N ASN A 221 -26.32 1.20 -4.31
CA ASN A 221 -27.50 0.95 -3.46
C ASN A 221 -27.43 -0.37 -2.70
N TYR A 222 -26.52 -1.26 -3.08
CA TYR A 222 -26.43 -2.61 -2.55
C TYR A 222 -24.99 -2.97 -2.22
N PHE A 223 -24.83 -3.55 -1.04
CA PHE A 223 -23.56 -4.08 -0.55
C PHE A 223 -23.74 -5.58 -0.24
N CYS A 224 -22.82 -6.46 -0.70
CA CYS A 224 -22.84 -7.89 -0.42
C CYS A 224 -21.43 -8.53 -0.46
#